data_b76fc5fa28e4e9b53e8d1d5cd9df6109
#
_entry.id   b76fc5fa28e4e9b53e8d1d5cd9df6109
#
_cell.length_a   1.000
_cell.length_b   1.000
_cell.length_c   1.000
_cell.angle_alpha   90.00
_cell.angle_beta   90.00
_cell.angle_gamma   90.00
#
_symmetry.space_group_name_H-M   'P 1'
#
loop_
_entity.id
_entity.type
_entity.pdbx_description
1 polymer ?
#
loop_
_entity_poly.entity_id
_entity_poly.type
_entity_poly.pdbx_seq_one_letter_code
_entity_poly.pdbx_strand_id
1 'polypeptide(L)'
;MDLLREFDTRLNGYRALAIISIHNDSCEYINDEATGFKVAAALNTNDLNRANRLTACLVDRYQGITNMTFHAGSITGDMREYHAFREIDPSTVAAIIETGFLNLDREMLTKQTDRVAAGVAEGILCFANNENVEPTPIPNLTP
;
A
#
# COMPACT_ATOMS: atom_id res chain seq x y z
N MET A 1 -5.36 -21.83 -5.96
CA MET A 1 -6.15 -21.69 -4.72
C MET A 1 -6.42 -20.22 -4.55
N ASP A 2 -7.65 -19.86 -4.58
CA ASP A 2 -8.10 -18.47 -4.65
C ASP A 2 -8.20 -17.90 -3.24
N LEU A 3 -7.08 -17.40 -2.72
CA LEU A 3 -6.97 -16.89 -1.35
C LEU A 3 -7.97 -15.77 -1.04
N LEU A 4 -8.40 -15.03 -2.06
CA LEU A 4 -9.30 -13.89 -1.89
C LEU A 4 -10.76 -14.29 -1.85
N ARG A 5 -11.17 -15.31 -2.60
CA ARG A 5 -12.48 -15.94 -2.43
C ARG A 5 -12.62 -16.57 -1.05
N GLU A 6 -11.51 -17.07 -0.50
CA GLU A 6 -11.50 -17.60 0.86
C GLU A 6 -11.68 -16.48 1.90
N PHE A 7 -11.14 -15.28 1.65
CA PHE A 7 -11.39 -14.11 2.50
C PHE A 7 -12.85 -13.65 2.41
N ASP A 8 -13.44 -13.56 1.23
CA ASP A 8 -14.84 -13.19 1.05
C ASP A 8 -15.79 -14.17 1.75
N THR A 9 -15.51 -15.46 1.70
CA THR A 9 -16.29 -16.48 2.41
C THR A 9 -16.10 -16.45 3.92
N ARG A 10 -14.93 -16.08 4.42
CA ARG A 10 -14.63 -15.95 5.87
C ARG A 10 -15.23 -14.70 6.48
N LEU A 11 -15.50 -13.67 5.69
CA LEU A 11 -16.14 -12.44 6.18
C LEU A 11 -17.62 -12.66 6.59
N ASN A 12 -18.21 -13.83 6.30
CA ASN A 12 -19.53 -14.25 6.76
C ASN A 12 -20.61 -13.13 6.64
N GLY A 13 -20.67 -12.48 5.48
CA GLY A 13 -21.60 -11.39 5.19
C GLY A 13 -21.10 -9.98 5.60
N TYR A 14 -19.95 -9.87 6.26
CA TYR A 14 -19.30 -8.57 6.45
C TYR A 14 -18.55 -8.16 5.18
N ARG A 15 -18.61 -6.90 4.83
CA ARG A 15 -17.78 -6.33 3.76
C ARG A 15 -16.47 -5.82 4.33
N ALA A 16 -15.37 -6.08 3.64
CA ALA A 16 -14.10 -5.47 3.97
C ALA A 16 -14.18 -3.95 3.76
N LEU A 17 -13.68 -3.18 4.70
CA LEU A 17 -13.55 -1.72 4.56
C LEU A 17 -12.50 -1.36 3.51
N ALA A 18 -11.40 -2.08 3.51
CA ALA A 18 -10.30 -1.99 2.55
C ALA A 18 -9.49 -3.30 2.58
N ILE A 19 -8.70 -3.53 1.54
CA ILE A 19 -7.71 -4.61 1.49
C ILE A 19 -6.34 -3.98 1.25
N ILE A 20 -5.38 -4.29 2.12
CA ILE A 20 -4.01 -3.81 2.00
C ILE A 20 -3.08 -5.01 1.83
N SER A 21 -2.36 -5.04 0.70
CA SER A 21 -1.31 -6.01 0.43
C SER A 21 0.02 -5.43 0.91
N ILE A 22 0.70 -6.11 1.83
CA ILE A 22 1.94 -5.64 2.44
C ILE A 22 3.08 -6.46 1.87
N HIS A 23 4.00 -5.79 1.19
CA HIS A 23 5.13 -6.38 0.50
C HIS A 23 6.44 -5.66 0.87
N ASN A 24 7.53 -6.23 0.40
CA ASN A 24 8.83 -5.58 0.32
C ASN A 24 9.32 -5.66 -1.12
N ASP A 25 10.05 -4.63 -1.55
CA ASP A 25 10.66 -4.59 -2.87
C ASP A 25 11.94 -5.46 -2.95
N SER A 26 12.57 -5.51 -4.11
CA SER A 26 13.69 -6.37 -4.44
C SER A 26 14.76 -6.48 -3.35
N CYS A 27 15.27 -7.70 -3.17
CA CYS A 27 16.46 -7.97 -2.35
C CYS A 27 17.78 -7.77 -3.14
N GLU A 28 17.71 -7.59 -4.45
CA GLU A 28 18.88 -7.32 -5.27
C GLU A 28 19.25 -5.84 -5.20
N TYR A 29 20.57 -5.56 -5.22
CA TYR A 29 21.05 -4.20 -5.40
C TYR A 29 20.72 -3.72 -6.82
N ILE A 30 19.96 -2.66 -6.94
CA ILE A 30 19.59 -2.03 -8.21
C ILE A 30 20.51 -0.84 -8.49
N ASN A 31 20.50 0.14 -7.59
CA ASN A 31 21.33 1.34 -7.57
C ASN A 31 21.20 2.03 -6.21
N ASP A 32 21.96 3.09 -5.96
CA ASP A 32 21.97 3.81 -4.69
C ASP A 32 20.65 4.58 -4.39
N GLU A 33 19.79 4.74 -5.39
CA GLU A 33 18.50 5.43 -5.26
C GLU A 33 17.35 4.45 -4.94
N ALA A 34 17.59 3.12 -4.99
CA ALA A 34 16.59 2.09 -4.71
C ALA A 34 16.38 1.92 -3.20
N THR A 35 15.87 2.97 -2.55
CA THR A 35 15.56 3.06 -1.13
C THR A 35 14.25 3.81 -0.93
N GLY A 36 13.56 3.58 0.18
CA GLY A 36 12.27 4.17 0.48
C GLY A 36 11.11 3.21 0.23
N PHE A 37 9.90 3.70 0.41
CA PHE A 37 8.69 2.88 0.31
C PHE A 37 7.79 3.33 -0.85
N LYS A 38 6.87 2.47 -1.24
CA LYS A 38 5.88 2.75 -2.29
C LYS A 38 4.49 2.39 -1.82
N VAL A 39 3.49 3.12 -2.29
CA VAL A 39 2.08 2.77 -2.10
C VAL A 39 1.35 3.01 -3.41
N ALA A 40 0.56 2.06 -3.84
CA ALA A 40 -0.27 2.17 -5.03
C ALA A 40 -1.69 1.68 -4.76
N ALA A 41 -2.68 2.46 -5.19
CA ALA A 41 -4.08 2.03 -5.16
C ALA A 41 -4.36 1.07 -6.32
N ALA A 42 -5.18 0.06 -6.06
CA ALA A 42 -5.73 -0.79 -7.10
C ALA A 42 -6.60 0.01 -8.07
N LEU A 43 -6.49 -0.29 -9.36
CA LEU A 43 -7.35 0.30 -10.41
C LEU A 43 -8.73 -0.36 -10.48
N ASN A 44 -8.84 -1.61 -10.03
CA ASN A 44 -10.10 -2.35 -10.00
C ASN A 44 -10.97 -1.86 -8.83
N THR A 45 -11.50 -0.65 -8.94
CA THR A 45 -12.41 -0.07 -7.95
C THR A 45 -13.45 0.83 -8.58
N ASN A 46 -14.65 0.84 -8.01
CA ASN A 46 -15.75 1.74 -8.37
C ASN A 46 -15.62 3.13 -7.71
N ASP A 47 -14.69 3.29 -6.76
CA ASP A 47 -14.49 4.53 -6.00
C ASP A 47 -12.99 4.90 -5.94
N LEU A 48 -12.54 5.57 -6.99
CA LEU A 48 -11.17 6.06 -7.09
C LEU A 48 -10.82 7.11 -6.03
N ASN A 49 -11.77 7.93 -5.61
CA ASN A 49 -11.52 8.94 -4.58
C ASN A 49 -11.21 8.28 -3.24
N ARG A 50 -11.97 7.27 -2.89
CA ARG A 50 -11.75 6.49 -1.67
C ARG A 50 -10.45 5.68 -1.73
N ALA A 51 -10.11 5.12 -2.89
CA ALA A 51 -8.85 4.42 -3.12
C ALA A 51 -7.64 5.36 -2.98
N ASN A 52 -7.73 6.56 -3.56
CA ASN A 52 -6.68 7.58 -3.44
C ASN A 52 -6.53 8.06 -1.99
N ARG A 53 -7.62 8.16 -1.24
CA ARG A 53 -7.57 8.51 0.18
C ARG A 53 -6.89 7.42 1.02
N LEU A 54 -7.13 6.14 0.72
CA LEU A 54 -6.41 5.02 1.34
C LEU A 54 -4.90 5.13 1.10
N THR A 55 -4.50 5.40 -0.13
CA THR A 55 -3.10 5.63 -0.49
C THR A 55 -2.51 6.82 0.28
N ALA A 56 -3.20 7.95 0.31
CA ALA A 56 -2.75 9.15 1.03
C ALA A 56 -2.54 8.87 2.52
N CYS A 57 -3.47 8.19 3.17
CA CYS A 57 -3.35 7.78 4.57
C CYS A 57 -2.12 6.89 4.82
N LEU A 58 -1.92 5.89 3.97
CA LEU A 58 -0.76 4.99 4.09
C LEU A 58 0.55 5.75 3.90
N VAL A 59 0.65 6.62 2.89
CA VAL A 59 1.86 7.41 2.63
C VAL A 59 2.17 8.34 3.78
N ASP A 60 1.20 9.15 4.21
CA ASP A 60 1.39 10.16 5.26
C ASP A 60 1.84 9.54 6.58
N ARG A 61 1.12 8.51 7.05
CA ARG A 61 1.43 7.88 8.33
C ARG A 61 2.70 7.04 8.29
N TYR A 62 2.91 6.29 7.21
CA TYR A 62 4.11 5.49 7.06
C TYR A 62 5.37 6.36 6.99
N GLN A 63 5.37 7.39 6.18
CA GLN A 63 6.48 8.36 6.10
C GLN A 63 6.73 9.05 7.44
N GLY A 64 5.66 9.53 8.10
CA GLY A 64 5.77 10.24 9.38
C GLY A 64 6.38 9.40 10.50
N ILE A 65 6.08 8.09 10.54
CA ILE A 65 6.56 7.18 11.59
C ILE A 65 7.94 6.60 11.25
N THR A 66 8.15 6.17 10.01
CA THR A 66 9.40 5.53 9.61
C THR A 66 10.49 6.52 9.24
N ASN A 67 10.12 7.72 8.84
CA ASN A 67 11.00 8.72 8.22
C ASN A 67 11.64 8.24 6.91
N MET A 68 11.05 7.22 6.28
CA MET A 68 11.47 6.76 4.96
C MET A 68 10.89 7.67 3.87
N THR A 69 11.60 7.77 2.76
CA THR A 69 11.13 8.56 1.61
C THR A 69 10.09 7.79 0.80
N PHE A 70 9.01 8.47 0.40
CA PHE A 70 8.06 7.93 -0.56
C PHE A 70 8.65 7.93 -1.96
N HIS A 71 8.86 6.74 -2.52
CA HIS A 71 9.50 6.53 -3.82
C HIS A 71 8.45 6.46 -4.95
N ALA A 72 7.78 7.57 -5.19
CA ALA A 72 6.67 7.65 -6.14
C ALA A 72 7.08 7.32 -7.59
N GLY A 73 8.32 7.64 -7.98
CA GLY A 73 8.82 7.49 -9.34
C GLY A 73 9.00 6.05 -9.83
N SER A 74 8.97 5.07 -8.93
CA SER A 74 9.08 3.64 -9.27
C SER A 74 7.79 2.83 -9.05
N ILE A 75 6.67 3.52 -8.87
CA ILE A 75 5.36 2.86 -8.88
C ILE A 75 5.07 2.42 -10.30
N THR A 76 4.85 1.11 -10.48
CA THR A 76 4.59 0.50 -11.78
C THR A 76 3.11 0.20 -11.98
N GLY A 77 2.69 0.00 -13.24
CA GLY A 77 1.35 -0.47 -13.57
C GLY A 77 1.02 -1.79 -12.89
N ASP A 78 1.98 -2.69 -12.79
CA ASP A 78 1.82 -4.01 -12.16
C ASP A 78 1.43 -3.93 -10.69
N MET A 79 1.90 -2.92 -9.96
CA MET A 79 1.48 -2.68 -8.58
C MET A 79 0.00 -2.32 -8.49
N ARG A 80 -0.52 -1.57 -9.46
CA ARG A 80 -1.92 -1.11 -9.50
C ARG A 80 -2.87 -2.17 -10.04
N GLU A 81 -2.35 -3.06 -10.89
CA GLU A 81 -3.06 -4.20 -11.50
C GLU A 81 -2.64 -5.54 -10.88
N TYR A 82 -2.11 -5.50 -9.66
CA TYR A 82 -1.67 -6.69 -8.95
C TYR A 82 -2.74 -7.77 -9.01
N HIS A 83 -2.35 -9.01 -9.31
CA HIS A 83 -3.29 -10.10 -9.59
C HIS A 83 -4.32 -10.30 -8.47
N ALA A 84 -3.91 -10.12 -7.21
CA ALA A 84 -4.79 -10.20 -6.07
C ALA A 84 -5.97 -9.22 -6.14
N PHE A 85 -5.79 -8.05 -6.76
CA PHE A 85 -6.83 -7.04 -6.87
C PHE A 85 -7.92 -7.38 -7.89
N ARG A 86 -7.66 -8.29 -8.81
CA ARG A 86 -8.66 -8.75 -9.80
C ARG A 86 -9.74 -9.63 -9.19
N GLU A 87 -9.46 -10.20 -8.01
CA GLU A 87 -10.35 -11.12 -7.29
C GLU A 87 -11.21 -10.41 -6.23
N ILE A 88 -10.97 -9.12 -6.01
CA ILE A 88 -11.67 -8.31 -5.01
C ILE A 88 -12.94 -7.72 -5.61
N ASP A 89 -14.03 -7.67 -4.82
CA ASP A 89 -15.24 -6.94 -5.20
C ASP A 89 -14.88 -5.46 -5.49
N PRO A 90 -15.24 -4.90 -6.66
CA PRO A 90 -14.90 -3.53 -7.05
C PRO A 90 -15.43 -2.44 -6.09
N SER A 91 -16.38 -2.76 -5.20
CA SER A 91 -16.85 -1.85 -4.15
C SER A 91 -15.90 -1.77 -2.96
N THR A 92 -14.94 -2.69 -2.85
CA THR A 92 -13.90 -2.69 -1.83
C THR A 92 -12.64 -2.03 -2.39
N VAL A 93 -12.18 -0.95 -1.77
CA VAL A 93 -10.93 -0.32 -2.16
C VAL A 93 -9.73 -1.14 -1.69
N ALA A 94 -8.66 -1.14 -2.48
CA ALA A 94 -7.46 -1.88 -2.16
C ALA A 94 -6.20 -1.07 -2.49
N ALA A 95 -5.12 -1.36 -1.78
CA ALA A 95 -3.80 -0.80 -2.03
C ALA A 95 -2.72 -1.85 -1.76
N ILE A 96 -1.58 -1.67 -2.41
CA ILE A 96 -0.33 -2.36 -2.10
C ILE A 96 0.63 -1.36 -1.48
N ILE A 97 1.32 -1.76 -0.43
CA ILE A 97 2.46 -1.04 0.13
C ILE A 97 3.71 -1.92 0.03
N GLU A 98 4.73 -1.40 -0.64
CA GLU A 98 6.11 -1.90 -0.59
C GLU A 98 6.79 -1.15 0.55
N THR A 99 7.04 -1.81 1.66
CA THR A 99 7.50 -1.17 2.91
C THR A 99 8.95 -0.71 2.86
N GLY A 100 9.70 -1.14 1.86
CA GLY A 100 11.09 -0.77 1.60
C GLY A 100 11.76 -1.77 0.68
N PHE A 101 12.94 -1.42 0.18
CA PHE A 101 13.80 -2.33 -0.60
C PHE A 101 14.59 -3.22 0.36
N LEU A 102 14.47 -4.53 0.21
CA LEU A 102 15.15 -5.50 1.09
C LEU A 102 16.68 -5.36 1.09
N ASN A 103 17.25 -4.76 0.05
CA ASN A 103 18.68 -4.49 -0.02
C ASN A 103 19.07 -3.26 0.82
N LEU A 104 18.70 -2.05 0.38
CA LEU A 104 19.18 -0.81 1.01
C LEU A 104 18.43 -0.46 2.30
N ASP A 105 17.17 -0.84 2.43
CA ASP A 105 16.36 -0.54 3.63
C ASP A 105 16.36 -1.68 4.65
N ARG A 106 17.27 -2.66 4.49
CA ARG A 106 17.34 -3.86 5.33
C ARG A 106 17.36 -3.55 6.82
N GLU A 107 18.10 -2.53 7.23
CA GLU A 107 18.21 -2.18 8.65
C GLU A 107 16.86 -1.72 9.23
N MET A 108 16.14 -0.87 8.49
CA MET A 108 14.77 -0.46 8.86
C MET A 108 13.87 -1.68 8.94
N LEU A 109 13.85 -2.51 7.92
CA LEU A 109 12.94 -3.65 7.78
C LEU A 109 13.22 -4.79 8.78
N THR A 110 14.46 -4.91 9.29
CA THR A 110 14.84 -6.02 10.19
C THR A 110 15.07 -5.61 11.64
N LYS A 111 15.49 -4.37 11.90
CA LYS A 111 15.81 -3.88 13.26
C LYS A 111 14.80 -2.86 13.80
N GLN A 112 13.96 -2.29 12.94
CA GLN A 112 12.94 -1.31 13.32
C GLN A 112 11.54 -1.77 12.87
N THR A 113 11.28 -3.06 12.94
CA THR A 113 10.02 -3.69 12.53
C THR A 113 8.80 -3.09 13.22
N ASP A 114 8.94 -2.66 14.48
CA ASP A 114 7.86 -2.01 15.22
C ASP A 114 7.44 -0.68 14.58
N ARG A 115 8.40 0.09 14.05
CA ARG A 115 8.10 1.34 13.32
C ARG A 115 7.44 1.06 11.99
N VAL A 116 7.92 0.05 11.27
CA VAL A 116 7.33 -0.41 10.01
C VAL A 116 5.87 -0.82 10.23
N ALA A 117 5.63 -1.69 11.23
CA ALA A 117 4.29 -2.14 11.58
C ALA A 117 3.37 -1.00 12.03
N ALA A 118 3.88 -0.10 12.89
CA ALA A 118 3.13 1.08 13.34
C ALA A 118 2.76 2.01 12.18
N GLY A 119 3.68 2.26 11.24
CA GLY A 119 3.41 3.09 10.07
C GLY A 119 2.27 2.55 9.20
N VAL A 120 2.26 1.25 8.95
CA VAL A 120 1.16 0.60 8.23
C VAL A 120 -0.15 0.65 9.03
N ALA A 121 -0.11 0.30 10.32
CA ALA A 121 -1.29 0.28 11.17
C ALA A 121 -1.94 1.68 11.28
N GLU A 122 -1.15 2.72 11.52
CA GLU A 122 -1.65 4.09 11.59
C GLU A 122 -2.20 4.58 10.24
N GLY A 123 -1.63 4.16 9.12
CA GLY A 123 -2.19 4.42 7.79
C GLY A 123 -3.57 3.77 7.60
N ILE A 124 -3.74 2.54 8.06
CA ILE A 124 -5.03 1.84 8.06
C ILE A 124 -6.04 2.56 8.96
N LEU A 125 -5.64 2.94 10.17
CA LEU A 125 -6.50 3.65 11.12
C LEU A 125 -6.91 5.04 10.61
N CYS A 126 -5.99 5.78 10.00
CA CYS A 126 -6.28 7.05 9.33
C CYS A 126 -7.42 6.89 8.31
N PHE A 127 -7.36 5.85 7.48
CA PHE A 127 -8.39 5.55 6.50
C PHE A 127 -9.71 5.12 7.16
N ALA A 128 -9.66 4.22 8.14
CA ALA A 128 -10.82 3.68 8.83
C ALA A 128 -11.58 4.75 9.63
N ASN A 129 -10.85 5.64 10.29
CA ASN A 129 -11.40 6.72 11.10
C ASN A 129 -11.79 7.96 10.27
N ASN A 130 -11.62 7.92 8.96
CA ASN A 130 -11.90 9.04 8.07
C ASN A 130 -11.14 10.33 8.46
N GLU A 131 -9.88 10.21 8.86
CA GLU A 131 -9.04 11.34 9.23
C GLU A 131 -8.69 12.21 8.03
N ASN A 132 -8.45 13.49 8.26
CA ASN A 132 -7.99 14.39 7.20
C ASN A 132 -6.54 14.05 6.83
N VAL A 133 -6.27 14.00 5.54
CA VAL A 133 -4.95 13.79 4.98
C VAL A 133 -4.85 14.53 3.64
N GLU A 134 -3.68 15.09 3.37
CA GLU A 134 -3.42 15.73 2.08
C GLU A 134 -3.32 14.66 0.97
N PRO A 135 -3.89 14.93 -0.21
CA PRO A 135 -3.76 14.03 -1.34
C PRO A 135 -2.29 13.76 -1.68
N THR A 136 -1.94 12.50 -1.83
CA THR A 136 -0.61 12.14 -2.30
C THR A 136 -0.49 12.46 -3.78
N PRO A 137 0.56 13.17 -4.23
CA PRO A 137 0.83 13.34 -5.64
C PRO A 137 1.08 11.96 -6.26
N ILE A 138 0.12 11.46 -7.02
CA ILE A 138 0.32 10.26 -7.83
C ILE A 138 0.96 10.75 -9.12
N PRO A 139 2.14 10.24 -9.51
CA PRO A 139 2.68 10.54 -10.83
C PRO A 139 1.63 10.18 -11.87
N ASN A 140 1.31 11.13 -12.75
CA ASN A 140 0.40 10.86 -13.85
C ASN A 140 0.91 9.66 -14.61
N LEU A 141 0.24 8.53 -14.44
CA LEU A 141 0.36 7.43 -15.38
C LEU A 141 -0.39 7.88 -16.62
N THR A 142 0.33 8.58 -17.50
CA THR A 142 -0.13 8.73 -18.88
C THR A 142 -0.21 7.33 -19.48
N PRO A 143 -1.32 7.00 -20.15
CA PRO A 143 -1.49 5.72 -20.81
C PRO A 143 -0.43 5.48 -21.87
#